data_1d6979dc13726807c8dc5b906cfd547f
#
_entry.id   1d6979dc13726807c8dc5b906cfd547f
#
_cell.length_a   1.000
_cell.length_b   1.000
_cell.length_c   1.000
_cell.angle_alpha   90.00
_cell.angle_beta   90.00
_cell.angle_gamma   90.00
#
_symmetry.space_group_name_H-M   'P 1'
#
loop_
_entity.id
_entity.type
_entity.pdbx_description
1 polymer ?
#
loop_
_entity_poly.entity_id
_entity_poly.type
_entity_poly.pdbx_seq_one_letter_code
_entity_poly.pdbx_strand_id
1 'polypeptide(L)'
;MKKFFILSALMLLAASAYAQTNVSDNTAQAKEIEAGMKYKQLKSIYNYKDWTLTEGDRYSPGTMSICSFFIPGLGQMISGEVGRGLAWLGGAVGCWAVVGVGAGLEAAGSINSNSGMAMVGSIMTIAAYLGVGAIEVCAIIDASRVAKVKNMYEQDLKKRNYSLNLYPSVDYVKMANGVQPTAGLTLAMRF
;
A
#
# COMPACT_ATOMS: atom_id res chain seq x y z
N MET A 1 28.48 -7.21 47.90
CA MET A 1 27.20 -7.85 47.57
C MET A 1 26.09 -6.81 47.35
N LYS A 2 25.90 -5.78 48.16
CA LYS A 2 24.82 -4.76 47.95
C LYS A 2 24.90 -4.00 46.63
N LYS A 3 26.09 -3.71 46.08
CA LYS A 3 26.23 -3.00 44.79
C LYS A 3 25.83 -3.85 43.56
N PHE A 4 25.95 -5.17 43.64
CA PHE A 4 25.50 -6.08 42.57
C PHE A 4 23.97 -6.21 42.49
N PHE A 5 23.29 -6.16 43.61
CA PHE A 5 21.81 -6.17 43.68
C PHE A 5 21.19 -4.89 43.11
N ILE A 6 21.84 -3.74 43.36
CA ILE A 6 21.37 -2.45 42.82
C ILE A 6 21.54 -2.40 41.30
N LEU A 7 22.64 -2.93 40.79
CA LEU A 7 22.89 -2.96 39.32
C LEU A 7 21.93 -3.89 38.59
N SER A 8 21.59 -5.07 39.18
CA SER A 8 20.61 -5.97 38.59
C SER A 8 19.18 -5.43 38.64
N ALA A 9 18.82 -4.73 39.71
CA ALA A 9 17.53 -4.06 39.83
C ALA A 9 17.40 -2.90 38.82
N LEU A 10 18.48 -2.15 38.56
CA LEU A 10 18.49 -1.08 37.55
C LEU A 10 18.36 -1.63 36.11
N MET A 11 19.02 -2.79 35.83
CA MET A 11 18.87 -3.46 34.53
C MET A 11 17.45 -4.00 34.31
N LEU A 12 16.82 -4.54 35.32
CA LEU A 12 15.43 -5.01 35.25
C LEU A 12 14.42 -3.86 35.05
N LEU A 13 14.67 -2.70 35.70
CA LEU A 13 13.86 -1.49 35.48
C LEU A 13 14.08 -0.90 34.09
N ALA A 14 15.30 -0.90 33.56
CA ALA A 14 15.58 -0.45 32.21
C ALA A 14 14.96 -1.38 31.16
N ALA A 15 15.00 -2.69 31.38
CA ALA A 15 14.36 -3.68 30.49
C ALA A 15 12.83 -3.54 30.49
N SER A 16 12.20 -3.27 31.64
CA SER A 16 10.75 -3.04 31.72
C SER A 16 10.34 -1.71 31.05
N ALA A 17 11.14 -0.66 31.20
CA ALA A 17 10.91 0.63 30.53
C ALA A 17 11.06 0.48 28.99
N TYR A 18 12.06 -0.31 28.53
CA TYR A 18 12.26 -0.60 27.12
C TYR A 18 11.12 -1.46 26.53
N ALA A 19 10.59 -2.40 27.29
CA ALA A 19 9.41 -3.18 26.89
C ALA A 19 8.15 -2.31 26.82
N GLN A 20 7.96 -1.38 27.74
CA GLN A 20 6.82 -0.45 27.73
C GLN A 20 6.90 0.57 26.58
N THR A 21 8.08 1.10 26.22
CA THR A 21 8.22 2.00 25.08
C THR A 21 7.96 1.27 23.75
N ASN A 22 8.42 0.03 23.59
CA ASN A 22 8.14 -0.75 22.37
C ASN A 22 6.66 -1.16 22.25
N VAL A 23 5.96 -1.41 23.35
CA VAL A 23 4.52 -1.68 23.37
C VAL A 23 3.72 -0.39 23.08
N SER A 24 4.16 0.76 23.61
CA SER A 24 3.52 2.06 23.36
C SER A 24 3.69 2.50 21.91
N ASP A 25 4.86 2.30 21.30
CA ASP A 25 5.10 2.63 19.89
C ASP A 25 4.27 1.72 18.94
N ASN A 26 4.11 0.45 19.28
CA ASN A 26 3.26 -0.46 18.49
C ASN A 26 1.76 -0.14 18.64
N THR A 27 1.32 0.41 19.77
CA THR A 27 -0.07 0.84 19.96
C THR A 27 -0.34 2.23 19.37
N ALA A 28 0.65 3.12 19.32
CA ALA A 28 0.52 4.42 18.65
C ALA A 28 0.47 4.29 17.12
N GLN A 29 1.00 3.20 16.53
CA GLN A 29 0.90 2.89 15.10
C GLN A 29 -0.33 2.06 14.73
N ALA A 30 -1.17 1.66 15.66
CA ALA A 30 -2.49 1.12 15.37
C ALA A 30 -3.43 2.25 14.91
N LYS A 31 -3.01 2.99 13.86
CA LYS A 31 -3.87 3.87 13.11
C LYS A 31 -5.03 2.99 12.66
N GLU A 32 -6.22 3.35 13.12
CA GLU A 32 -7.44 2.58 12.89
C GLU A 32 -7.56 2.26 11.40
N ILE A 33 -7.40 1.00 11.05
CA ILE A 33 -7.46 0.53 9.66
C ILE A 33 -8.94 0.47 9.31
N GLU A 34 -9.43 1.50 8.64
CA GLU A 34 -10.81 1.59 8.17
C GLU A 34 -10.97 0.90 6.80
N ALA A 35 -12.17 0.36 6.56
CA ALA A 35 -12.50 -0.19 5.26
C ALA A 35 -12.50 0.93 4.18
N GLY A 36 -11.93 0.66 3.00
CA GLY A 36 -11.95 1.60 1.88
C GLY A 36 -10.80 2.61 1.83
N MET A 37 -9.75 2.45 2.62
CA MET A 37 -8.57 3.32 2.59
C MET A 37 -7.90 3.32 1.21
N LYS A 38 -7.49 4.53 0.77
CA LYS A 38 -6.75 4.72 -0.49
C LYS A 38 -5.25 4.48 -0.30
N TYR A 39 -4.56 4.12 -1.38
CA TYR A 39 -3.11 3.86 -1.38
C TYR A 39 -2.29 5.00 -0.75
N LYS A 40 -2.69 6.27 -0.95
CA LYS A 40 -1.99 7.42 -0.35
C LYS A 40 -1.94 7.35 1.19
N GLN A 41 -2.99 6.83 1.82
CA GLN A 41 -3.07 6.62 3.26
C GLN A 41 -2.33 5.33 3.67
N LEU A 42 -2.52 4.26 2.88
CA LEU A 42 -1.92 2.95 3.15
C LEU A 42 -0.40 2.96 3.09
N LYS A 43 0.21 3.72 2.17
CA LYS A 43 1.68 3.80 2.04
C LYS A 43 2.38 4.42 3.27
N SER A 44 1.65 5.09 4.16
CA SER A 44 2.19 5.58 5.43
C SER A 44 2.15 4.53 6.53
N ILE A 45 1.38 3.45 6.33
CA ILE A 45 1.19 2.35 7.28
C ILE A 45 1.99 1.13 6.83
N TYR A 46 1.95 0.83 5.51
CA TYR A 46 2.55 -0.37 4.93
C TYR A 46 3.74 -0.02 4.04
N ASN A 47 4.85 -0.70 4.26
CA ASN A 47 5.99 -0.64 3.37
C ASN A 47 5.89 -1.77 2.33
N TYR A 48 5.84 -1.44 1.04
CA TYR A 48 5.74 -2.42 -0.05
C TYR A 48 6.89 -3.46 -0.08
N LYS A 49 8.02 -3.17 0.59
CA LYS A 49 9.17 -4.09 0.69
C LYS A 49 8.92 -5.26 1.64
N ASP A 50 8.04 -5.05 2.62
CA ASP A 50 7.74 -6.05 3.65
C ASP A 50 6.65 -7.05 3.17
N TRP A 51 6.14 -6.83 1.95
CA TRP A 51 5.14 -7.73 1.37
C TRP A 51 5.74 -9.10 1.06
N THR A 52 5.06 -10.14 1.50
CA THR A 52 5.32 -11.54 1.18
C THR A 52 4.13 -12.12 0.45
N LEU A 53 4.39 -12.99 -0.53
CA LEU A 53 3.33 -13.69 -1.26
C LEU A 53 2.56 -14.60 -0.29
N THR A 54 1.25 -14.43 -0.23
CA THR A 54 0.37 -15.24 0.62
C THR A 54 -0.77 -15.83 -0.22
N GLU A 55 -1.15 -17.07 0.06
CA GLU A 55 -2.33 -17.67 -0.56
C GLU A 55 -3.56 -16.82 -0.26
N GLY A 56 -4.30 -16.42 -1.31
CA GLY A 56 -5.46 -15.55 -1.19
C GLY A 56 -5.18 -14.05 -1.37
N ASP A 57 -3.97 -13.67 -1.81
CA ASP A 57 -3.68 -12.33 -2.30
C ASP A 57 -4.58 -11.99 -3.50
N ARG A 58 -5.31 -10.87 -3.39
CA ARG A 58 -6.27 -10.45 -4.41
C ARG A 58 -5.61 -9.95 -5.67
N TYR A 59 -4.47 -9.28 -5.55
CA TYR A 59 -3.76 -8.64 -6.65
C TYR A 59 -2.39 -9.28 -6.84
N SER A 60 -2.13 -9.83 -8.04
CA SER A 60 -0.79 -10.26 -8.42
C SER A 60 0.04 -9.03 -8.84
N PRO A 61 1.15 -8.68 -8.12
CA PRO A 61 1.97 -7.53 -8.48
C PRO A 61 2.54 -7.60 -9.89
N GLY A 62 2.90 -8.80 -10.34
CA GLY A 62 3.40 -9.04 -11.71
C GLY A 62 2.32 -8.77 -12.77
N THR A 63 1.10 -9.30 -12.57
CA THR A 63 -0.02 -9.06 -13.48
C THR A 63 -0.37 -7.58 -13.56
N MET A 64 -0.39 -6.87 -12.42
CA MET A 64 -0.68 -5.43 -12.39
C MET A 64 0.39 -4.61 -13.13
N SER A 65 1.67 -5.02 -13.03
CA SER A 65 2.76 -4.43 -13.80
C SER A 65 2.60 -4.65 -15.30
N ILE A 66 2.26 -5.87 -15.72
CA ILE A 66 2.01 -6.19 -17.13
C ILE A 66 0.82 -5.41 -17.69
N CYS A 67 -0.27 -5.29 -16.92
CA CYS A 67 -1.41 -4.47 -17.32
C CYS A 67 -1.00 -3.00 -17.54
N SER A 68 -0.15 -2.46 -16.67
CA SER A 68 0.34 -1.08 -16.79
C SER A 68 1.39 -0.90 -17.88
N PHE A 69 2.06 -1.97 -18.32
CA PHE A 69 2.93 -1.96 -19.50
C PHE A 69 2.14 -1.75 -20.79
N PHE A 70 0.98 -2.40 -20.95
CA PHE A 70 0.14 -2.22 -22.15
C PHE A 70 -0.62 -0.89 -22.12
N ILE A 71 -1.14 -0.51 -20.96
CA ILE A 71 -1.89 0.74 -20.78
C ILE A 71 -1.40 1.38 -19.49
N PRO A 72 -0.61 2.49 -19.57
CA PRO A 72 -0.11 3.18 -18.39
C PRO A 72 -1.23 3.51 -17.40
N GLY A 73 -1.13 2.99 -16.18
CA GLY A 73 -2.14 3.23 -15.14
C GLY A 73 -3.23 2.15 -15.00
N LEU A 74 -3.32 1.18 -15.91
CA LEU A 74 -4.38 0.14 -15.85
C LEU A 74 -4.25 -0.74 -14.59
N GLY A 75 -3.03 -1.14 -14.23
CA GLY A 75 -2.80 -1.95 -13.03
C GLY A 75 -3.23 -1.24 -11.75
N GLN A 76 -3.04 0.08 -11.66
CA GLN A 76 -3.52 0.89 -10.54
C GLN A 76 -5.05 0.97 -10.51
N MET A 77 -5.70 1.10 -11.67
CA MET A 77 -7.17 1.13 -11.77
C MET A 77 -7.77 -0.20 -11.30
N ILE A 78 -7.22 -1.33 -11.75
CA ILE A 78 -7.66 -2.68 -11.34
C ILE A 78 -7.45 -2.88 -9.82
N SER A 79 -6.38 -2.32 -9.27
CA SER A 79 -6.10 -2.37 -7.83
C SER A 79 -6.97 -1.41 -7.00
N GLY A 80 -7.99 -0.76 -7.60
CA GLY A 80 -8.93 0.12 -6.93
C GLY A 80 -8.45 1.57 -6.76
N GLU A 81 -7.34 1.95 -7.41
CA GLU A 81 -6.79 3.32 -7.39
C GLU A 81 -7.03 4.03 -8.73
N VAL A 82 -8.31 4.15 -9.12
CA VAL A 82 -8.72 4.68 -10.43
C VAL A 82 -8.16 6.08 -10.70
N GLY A 83 -8.24 7.00 -9.72
CA GLY A 83 -7.73 8.36 -9.89
C GLY A 83 -6.21 8.40 -10.14
N ARG A 84 -5.46 7.49 -9.50
CA ARG A 84 -4.02 7.35 -9.69
C ARG A 84 -3.69 6.77 -11.07
N GLY A 85 -4.45 5.76 -11.50
CA GLY A 85 -4.31 5.16 -12.83
C GLY A 85 -4.64 6.15 -13.94
N LEU A 86 -5.71 6.94 -13.79
CA LEU A 86 -6.06 8.00 -14.73
C LEU A 86 -4.98 9.11 -14.84
N ALA A 87 -4.28 9.42 -13.75
CA ALA A 87 -3.19 10.38 -13.78
C ALA A 87 -2.02 9.85 -14.65
N TRP A 88 -1.65 8.58 -14.54
CA TRP A 88 -0.64 7.97 -15.39
C TRP A 88 -1.07 7.92 -16.86
N LEU A 89 -2.31 7.49 -17.12
CA LEU A 89 -2.88 7.44 -18.46
C LEU A 89 -2.92 8.85 -19.10
N GLY A 90 -3.41 9.84 -18.35
CA GLY A 90 -3.47 11.23 -18.83
C GLY A 90 -2.10 11.80 -19.13
N GLY A 91 -1.10 11.48 -18.30
CA GLY A 91 0.30 11.86 -18.56
C GLY A 91 0.83 11.26 -19.86
N ALA A 92 0.59 9.96 -20.10
CA ALA A 92 0.99 9.27 -21.32
C ALA A 92 0.30 9.87 -22.56
N VAL A 93 -1.02 10.07 -22.51
CA VAL A 93 -1.77 10.72 -23.60
C VAL A 93 -1.27 12.13 -23.86
N GLY A 94 -0.96 12.91 -22.81
CA GLY A 94 -0.37 14.24 -22.95
C GLY A 94 0.97 14.22 -23.68
N CYS A 95 1.86 13.30 -23.33
CA CYS A 95 3.14 13.14 -24.04
C CYS A 95 2.93 12.73 -25.51
N TRP A 96 1.99 11.82 -25.81
CA TRP A 96 1.66 11.47 -27.19
C TRP A 96 1.09 12.65 -27.99
N ALA A 97 0.30 13.52 -27.36
CA ALA A 97 -0.18 14.75 -28.00
C ALA A 97 1.00 15.67 -28.36
N VAL A 98 2.00 15.80 -27.48
CA VAL A 98 3.22 16.58 -27.76
C VAL A 98 4.04 15.95 -28.88
N VAL A 99 4.13 14.61 -28.97
CA VAL A 99 4.75 13.91 -30.11
C VAL A 99 4.06 14.30 -31.42
N GLY A 100 2.72 14.29 -31.44
CA GLY A 100 1.95 14.68 -32.64
C GLY A 100 2.19 16.11 -33.06
N VAL A 101 2.21 17.05 -32.12
CA VAL A 101 2.50 18.49 -32.43
C VAL A 101 3.94 18.64 -32.91
N GLY A 102 4.91 18.00 -32.25
CA GLY A 102 6.33 18.11 -32.66
C GLY A 102 6.57 17.54 -34.07
N ALA A 103 6.01 16.36 -34.38
CA ALA A 103 6.09 15.78 -35.71
C ALA A 103 5.41 16.65 -36.79
N GLY A 104 4.28 17.25 -36.45
CA GLY A 104 3.61 18.21 -37.34
C GLY A 104 4.45 19.45 -37.64
N LEU A 105 5.11 20.02 -36.63
CA LEU A 105 6.03 21.17 -36.81
C LEU A 105 7.26 20.77 -37.64
N GLU A 106 7.82 19.59 -37.43
CA GLU A 106 8.94 19.07 -38.19
C GLU A 106 8.58 18.94 -39.69
N ALA A 107 7.44 18.30 -39.97
CA ALA A 107 6.93 18.12 -41.31
C ALA A 107 6.65 19.48 -42.00
N ALA A 108 5.96 20.40 -41.30
CA ALA A 108 5.68 21.76 -41.84
C ALA A 108 6.95 22.55 -42.08
N GLY A 109 7.95 22.49 -41.20
CA GLY A 109 9.24 23.12 -41.35
C GLY A 109 10.02 22.59 -42.55
N SER A 110 9.98 21.27 -42.78
CA SER A 110 10.61 20.61 -43.94
C SER A 110 9.96 21.02 -45.26
N ILE A 111 8.63 21.08 -45.32
CA ILE A 111 7.88 21.49 -46.51
C ILE A 111 8.16 22.94 -46.86
N ASN A 112 8.21 23.82 -45.88
CA ASN A 112 8.40 25.28 -46.08
C ASN A 112 9.89 25.69 -46.12
N SER A 113 10.82 24.73 -46.15
CA SER A 113 12.27 24.99 -46.11
C SER A 113 12.71 25.84 -44.88
N ASN A 114 11.94 25.77 -43.80
CA ASN A 114 12.22 26.45 -42.53
C ASN A 114 12.93 25.51 -41.55
N SER A 115 14.27 25.52 -41.62
CA SER A 115 15.10 24.62 -40.76
C SER A 115 14.91 24.87 -39.26
N GLY A 116 14.64 26.11 -38.85
CA GLY A 116 14.38 26.41 -37.44
C GLY A 116 13.11 25.77 -36.92
N MET A 117 12.02 25.81 -37.69
CA MET A 117 10.75 25.17 -37.34
C MET A 117 10.87 23.64 -37.32
N ALA A 118 11.56 23.06 -38.30
CA ALA A 118 11.81 21.62 -38.33
C ALA A 118 12.64 21.16 -37.12
N MET A 119 13.69 21.89 -36.76
CA MET A 119 14.54 21.59 -35.61
C MET A 119 13.77 21.65 -34.29
N VAL A 120 12.92 22.65 -34.07
CA VAL A 120 12.06 22.75 -32.89
C VAL A 120 11.11 21.56 -32.82
N GLY A 121 10.48 21.17 -33.94
CA GLY A 121 9.61 20.01 -34.04
C GLY A 121 10.32 18.73 -33.66
N SER A 122 11.52 18.48 -34.18
CA SER A 122 12.32 17.29 -33.86
C SER A 122 12.71 17.24 -32.38
N ILE A 123 13.15 18.35 -31.78
CA ILE A 123 13.49 18.42 -30.36
C ILE A 123 12.28 18.12 -29.48
N MET A 124 11.11 18.68 -29.81
CA MET A 124 9.85 18.39 -29.08
C MET A 124 9.48 16.93 -29.17
N THR A 125 9.57 16.35 -30.34
CA THR A 125 9.26 14.92 -30.58
C THR A 125 10.16 14.02 -29.76
N ILE A 126 11.47 14.25 -29.79
CA ILE A 126 12.44 13.42 -29.02
C ILE A 126 12.19 13.58 -27.51
N ALA A 127 12.01 14.79 -27.01
CA ALA A 127 11.74 15.04 -25.60
C ALA A 127 10.43 14.35 -25.13
N ALA A 128 9.39 14.38 -25.95
CA ALA A 128 8.12 13.75 -25.65
C ALA A 128 8.21 12.22 -25.65
N TYR A 129 8.98 11.59 -26.56
CA TYR A 129 9.23 10.14 -26.52
C TYR A 129 9.96 9.72 -25.26
N LEU A 130 10.96 10.48 -24.82
CA LEU A 130 11.63 10.24 -23.54
C LEU A 130 10.64 10.36 -22.37
N GLY A 131 9.72 11.31 -22.43
CA GLY A 131 8.63 11.46 -21.45
C GLY A 131 7.69 10.27 -21.42
N VAL A 132 7.26 9.74 -22.58
CA VAL A 132 6.45 8.52 -22.67
C VAL A 132 7.17 7.36 -22.01
N GLY A 133 8.43 7.11 -22.35
CA GLY A 133 9.22 6.01 -21.76
C GLY A 133 9.37 6.14 -20.25
N ALA A 134 9.59 7.35 -19.73
CA ALA A 134 9.68 7.58 -18.29
C ALA A 134 8.34 7.31 -17.58
N ILE A 135 7.22 7.76 -18.13
CA ILE A 135 5.87 7.51 -17.62
C ILE A 135 5.59 6.00 -17.60
N GLU A 136 5.92 5.29 -18.67
CA GLU A 136 5.74 3.83 -18.80
C GLU A 136 6.44 3.10 -17.67
N VAL A 137 7.74 3.31 -17.51
CA VAL A 137 8.55 2.67 -16.46
C VAL A 137 8.01 3.00 -15.07
N CYS A 138 7.68 4.27 -14.81
CA CYS A 138 7.14 4.69 -13.53
C CYS A 138 5.76 4.06 -13.26
N ALA A 139 4.88 3.97 -14.24
CA ALA A 139 3.56 3.36 -14.10
C ALA A 139 3.65 1.86 -13.78
N ILE A 140 4.56 1.12 -14.44
CA ILE A 140 4.80 -0.31 -14.20
C ILE A 140 5.25 -0.55 -12.74
N ILE A 141 6.27 0.21 -12.29
CA ILE A 141 6.80 0.09 -10.93
C ILE A 141 5.73 0.45 -9.89
N ASP A 142 4.99 1.50 -10.16
CA ASP A 142 3.95 1.98 -9.26
C ASP A 142 2.79 0.98 -9.13
N ALA A 143 2.35 0.35 -10.23
CA ALA A 143 1.32 -0.67 -10.21
C ALA A 143 1.68 -1.85 -9.30
N SER A 144 2.93 -2.33 -9.38
CA SER A 144 3.44 -3.36 -8.48
C SER A 144 3.40 -2.95 -7.01
N ARG A 145 3.82 -1.72 -6.70
CA ARG A 145 3.82 -1.19 -5.32
C ARG A 145 2.41 -1.05 -4.76
N VAL A 146 1.48 -0.55 -5.58
CA VAL A 146 0.06 -0.42 -5.20
C VAL A 146 -0.53 -1.79 -4.89
N ALA A 147 -0.32 -2.79 -5.74
CA ALA A 147 -0.81 -4.15 -5.54
C ALA A 147 -0.29 -4.77 -4.23
N LYS A 148 1.02 -4.64 -3.96
CA LYS A 148 1.63 -5.15 -2.73
C LYS A 148 1.03 -4.54 -1.47
N VAL A 149 0.91 -3.21 -1.44
CA VAL A 149 0.35 -2.49 -0.28
C VAL A 149 -1.14 -2.82 -0.08
N LYS A 150 -1.89 -2.93 -1.17
CA LYS A 150 -3.32 -3.31 -1.10
C LYS A 150 -3.50 -4.75 -0.59
N ASN A 151 -2.64 -5.68 -0.99
CA ASN A 151 -2.69 -7.05 -0.48
C ASN A 151 -2.43 -7.10 1.03
N MET A 152 -1.40 -6.41 1.54
CA MET A 152 -1.13 -6.33 2.99
C MET A 152 -2.32 -5.76 3.75
N TYR A 153 -2.92 -4.70 3.24
CA TYR A 153 -4.12 -4.12 3.81
C TYR A 153 -5.30 -5.09 3.84
N GLU A 154 -5.57 -5.83 2.76
CA GLU A 154 -6.64 -6.83 2.71
C GLU A 154 -6.38 -8.02 3.63
N GLN A 155 -5.12 -8.46 3.76
CA GLN A 155 -4.73 -9.50 4.72
C GLN A 155 -5.03 -9.08 6.16
N ASP A 156 -4.72 -7.85 6.53
CA ASP A 156 -4.98 -7.33 7.87
C ASP A 156 -6.48 -7.13 8.15
N LEU A 157 -7.26 -6.71 7.15
CA LEU A 157 -8.72 -6.66 7.27
C LEU A 157 -9.32 -8.06 7.48
N LYS A 158 -8.84 -9.06 6.74
CA LYS A 158 -9.26 -10.46 6.92
C LYS A 158 -8.92 -10.96 8.31
N LYS A 159 -7.69 -10.75 8.80
CA LYS A 159 -7.28 -11.15 10.16
C LYS A 159 -8.17 -10.52 11.23
N ARG A 160 -8.57 -9.27 11.08
CA ARG A 160 -9.49 -8.59 12.00
C ARG A 160 -10.90 -9.19 11.99
N ASN A 161 -11.41 -9.52 10.81
CA ASN A 161 -12.76 -10.09 10.68
C ASN A 161 -12.86 -11.53 11.23
N TYR A 162 -11.73 -12.26 11.30
CA TYR A 162 -11.67 -13.61 11.85
C TYR A 162 -11.03 -13.65 13.26
N SER A 163 -11.13 -12.57 14.05
CA SER A 163 -10.57 -12.58 15.39
C SER A 163 -11.38 -13.50 16.32
N LEU A 164 -10.73 -14.54 16.79
CA LEU A 164 -11.17 -15.40 17.88
C LEU A 164 -10.90 -14.69 19.21
N ASN A 165 -11.94 -14.25 19.90
CA ASN A 165 -11.81 -13.66 21.21
C ASN A 165 -12.21 -14.70 22.29
N LEU A 166 -11.26 -15.01 23.15
CA LEU A 166 -11.47 -15.88 24.32
C LEU A 166 -11.67 -14.97 25.54
N TYR A 167 -12.86 -15.00 26.11
CA TYR A 167 -13.16 -14.24 27.33
C TYR A 167 -13.40 -15.19 28.49
N PRO A 168 -12.79 -14.96 29.68
CA PRO A 168 -13.22 -15.64 30.87
C PRO A 168 -14.66 -15.17 31.19
N SER A 169 -15.58 -16.13 31.30
CA SER A 169 -16.98 -15.89 31.69
C SER A 169 -17.24 -16.48 33.07
N VAL A 170 -17.95 -15.74 33.90
CA VAL A 170 -18.48 -16.21 35.15
C VAL A 170 -19.99 -16.19 35.04
N ASP A 171 -20.59 -17.38 34.95
CA ASP A 171 -22.03 -17.55 34.90
C ASP A 171 -22.55 -18.09 36.22
N TYR A 172 -23.78 -17.72 36.60
CA TYR A 172 -24.45 -18.20 37.79
C TYR A 172 -25.49 -19.27 37.39
N VAL A 173 -25.22 -20.48 37.74
CA VAL A 173 -26.17 -21.60 37.47
C VAL A 173 -27.02 -21.85 38.71
N LYS A 174 -28.35 -21.86 38.51
CA LYS A 174 -29.31 -22.18 39.56
C LYS A 174 -29.44 -23.70 39.69
N MET A 175 -28.97 -24.22 40.79
CA MET A 175 -29.12 -25.61 41.14
C MET A 175 -30.17 -25.81 42.25
N ALA A 176 -30.58 -27.05 42.51
CA ALA A 176 -31.61 -27.38 43.53
C ALA A 176 -31.21 -26.86 44.93
N ASN A 177 -29.94 -26.70 45.23
CA ASN A 177 -29.40 -26.25 46.51
C ASN A 177 -28.94 -24.78 46.53
N GLY A 178 -29.34 -23.96 45.54
CA GLY A 178 -28.98 -22.54 45.45
C GLY A 178 -28.25 -22.14 44.15
N VAL A 179 -27.82 -20.88 44.09
CA VAL A 179 -27.09 -20.33 42.95
C VAL A 179 -25.58 -20.52 43.16
N GLN A 180 -24.92 -21.23 42.26
CA GLN A 180 -23.46 -21.44 42.32
C GLN A 180 -22.76 -20.71 41.14
N PRO A 181 -21.64 -20.00 41.39
CA PRO A 181 -20.84 -19.42 40.32
C PRO A 181 -20.08 -20.51 39.57
N THR A 182 -20.20 -20.50 38.23
CA THR A 182 -19.47 -21.40 37.36
C THR A 182 -18.50 -20.56 36.54
N ALA A 183 -17.21 -20.86 36.56
CA ALA A 183 -16.22 -20.25 35.71
C ALA A 183 -16.10 -21.02 34.39
N GLY A 184 -16.20 -20.31 33.28
CA GLY A 184 -16.09 -20.86 31.94
C GLY A 184 -15.21 -19.98 31.04
N LEU A 185 -14.91 -20.50 29.85
CA LEU A 185 -14.26 -19.75 28.76
C LEU A 185 -15.27 -19.63 27.62
N THR A 186 -15.64 -18.40 27.30
CA THR A 186 -16.53 -18.13 26.16
C THR A 186 -15.68 -17.83 24.94
N LEU A 187 -15.88 -18.61 23.86
CA LEU A 187 -15.26 -18.41 22.56
C LEU A 187 -16.22 -17.61 21.69
N ALA A 188 -15.90 -16.35 21.40
CA ALA A 188 -16.64 -15.55 20.46
C ALA A 188 -15.91 -15.53 19.11
N MET A 189 -16.56 -16.07 18.09
CA MET A 189 -16.14 -15.96 16.68
C MET A 189 -16.89 -14.79 16.05
N ARG A 190 -16.15 -13.84 15.48
CA ARG A 190 -16.70 -12.79 14.63
C ARG A 190 -16.40 -13.17 13.18
N PHE A 191 -17.46 -13.38 12.42
CA PHE A 191 -17.39 -13.64 10.98
C PHE A 191 -17.54 -12.35 10.19
#